data_530d5019010080cf8bdc5d52910cd6d4
#
_entry.id   530d5019010080cf8bdc5d52910cd6d4
#
_cell.length_a   1.000
_cell.length_b   1.000
_cell.length_c   1.000
_cell.angle_alpha   90.00
_cell.angle_beta   90.00
_cell.angle_gamma   90.00
#
_symmetry.space_group_name_H-M   'P 1'
#
loop_
_entity.id
_entity.type
_entity.pdbx_description
1 polymer ?
#
loop_
_entity_poly.entity_id
_entity_poly.type
_entity_poly.pdbx_seq_one_letter_code
_entity_poly.pdbx_strand_id
1 'polypeptide(L)'
;MDIRHNEGKVYFLFVDGRESEATLLSDGYRRLVNIVMDIAFRCALLNKSMFGDQCYKYTHGTVIIDEIDEHLHPALQIRVLKALQDTFPKIQFIVSTHAPLVMSSLEPRKDENGNDINVVYKLEYSDGKYSHKELNIYGMDASTIIETYMGQPSRDLKVNTDIKTILELIDKDDIQTARKLLKELEQKDREH
;
A
#
# COMPACT_ATOMS: atom_id res chain seq x y z
N MET A 1 -9.24 -8.49 -20.16
CA MET A 1 -7.85 -8.40 -20.59
C MET A 1 -7.70 -9.29 -21.80
N ASP A 2 -7.47 -8.73 -22.97
CA ASP A 2 -7.29 -9.51 -24.19
C ASP A 2 -5.79 -9.49 -24.53
N ILE A 3 -5.19 -10.66 -24.70
CA ILE A 3 -3.77 -10.79 -25.05
C ILE A 3 -3.74 -11.12 -26.54
N ARG A 4 -3.41 -10.13 -27.34
CA ARG A 4 -3.17 -10.33 -28.78
C ARG A 4 -1.73 -10.73 -29.01
N HIS A 5 -1.54 -11.92 -29.55
CA HIS A 5 -0.24 -12.44 -29.95
C HIS A 5 -0.03 -12.12 -31.43
N ASN A 6 0.39 -10.89 -31.73
CA ASN A 6 0.88 -10.53 -33.04
C ASN A 6 2.36 -10.12 -32.90
N GLU A 7 3.22 -10.72 -33.72
CA GLU A 7 4.65 -10.38 -33.80
C GLU A 7 5.47 -10.57 -32.51
N GLY A 8 5.05 -11.48 -31.60
CA GLY A 8 5.76 -11.73 -30.33
C GLY A 8 5.61 -10.64 -29.29
N LYS A 9 4.66 -9.71 -29.46
CA LYS A 9 4.35 -8.65 -28.51
C LYS A 9 3.07 -8.91 -27.76
N VAL A 10 3.04 -8.51 -26.48
CA VAL A 10 1.87 -8.59 -25.60
C VAL A 10 1.24 -7.20 -25.51
N TYR A 11 -0.05 -7.12 -25.77
CA TYR A 11 -0.82 -5.89 -25.65
C TYR A 11 -1.88 -6.04 -24.55
N PHE A 12 -2.06 -4.99 -23.78
CA PHE A 12 -3.10 -4.88 -22.76
C PHE A 12 -4.21 -3.95 -23.26
N LEU A 13 -5.44 -4.47 -23.26
CA LEU A 13 -6.62 -3.68 -23.52
C LEU A 13 -7.22 -3.20 -22.20
N PHE A 14 -7.27 -1.89 -21.99
CA PHE A 14 -7.87 -1.27 -20.83
C PHE A 14 -9.39 -1.19 -20.95
N VAL A 15 -10.08 -1.04 -19.82
CA VAL A 15 -11.55 -0.95 -19.76
C VAL A 15 -12.08 0.26 -20.53
N ASP A 16 -11.29 1.32 -20.62
CA ASP A 16 -11.60 2.55 -21.38
C ASP A 16 -11.32 2.43 -22.90
N GLY A 17 -10.96 1.23 -23.37
CA GLY A 17 -10.69 0.92 -24.77
C GLY A 17 -9.28 1.28 -25.24
N ARG A 18 -8.42 1.85 -24.39
CA ARG A 18 -7.01 2.08 -24.74
C ARG A 18 -6.27 0.76 -24.83
N GLU A 19 -5.38 0.67 -25.80
CA GLU A 19 -4.45 -0.44 -25.98
C GLU A 19 -3.01 0.04 -25.70
N SER A 20 -2.24 -0.74 -24.97
CA SER A 20 -0.83 -0.45 -24.71
C SER A 20 0.00 -1.71 -24.81
N GLU A 21 1.15 -1.60 -25.49
CA GLU A 21 2.15 -2.66 -25.47
C GLU A 21 2.70 -2.82 -24.02
N ALA A 22 2.93 -4.05 -23.60
CA ALA A 22 3.42 -4.37 -22.24
C ALA A 22 4.73 -3.61 -21.90
N THR A 23 5.58 -3.41 -22.88
CA THR A 23 6.85 -2.69 -22.75
C THR A 23 6.69 -1.19 -22.50
N LEU A 24 5.55 -0.62 -22.87
CA LEU A 24 5.22 0.80 -22.68
C LEU A 24 4.50 1.10 -21.35
N LEU A 25 4.15 0.08 -20.58
CA LEU A 25 3.59 0.29 -19.26
C LEU A 25 4.65 0.89 -18.32
N SER A 26 4.19 1.74 -17.39
CA SER A 26 5.05 2.19 -16.29
C SER A 26 5.53 1.00 -15.43
N ASP A 27 6.66 1.17 -14.74
CA ASP A 27 7.25 0.11 -13.93
C ASP A 27 6.28 -0.47 -12.91
N GLY A 28 5.49 0.37 -12.25
CA GLY A 28 4.49 -0.07 -11.29
C GLY A 28 3.38 -0.92 -11.93
N TYR A 29 2.88 -0.52 -13.10
CA TYR A 29 1.91 -1.35 -13.81
C TYR A 29 2.52 -2.67 -14.29
N ARG A 30 3.74 -2.65 -14.82
CA ARG A 30 4.43 -3.89 -15.23
C ARG A 30 4.62 -4.85 -14.06
N ARG A 31 5.05 -4.34 -12.91
CA ARG A 31 5.21 -5.15 -11.70
C ARG A 31 3.90 -5.79 -11.28
N LEU A 32 2.83 -5.00 -11.18
CA LEU A 32 1.51 -5.51 -10.78
C LEU A 32 0.98 -6.57 -11.75
N VAL A 33 1.12 -6.32 -13.05
CA VAL A 33 0.72 -7.29 -14.09
C VAL A 33 1.53 -8.57 -13.97
N ASN A 34 2.85 -8.49 -13.77
CA ASN A 34 3.70 -9.67 -13.61
C ASN A 34 3.31 -10.49 -12.37
N ILE A 35 3.01 -9.86 -11.23
CA ILE A 35 2.52 -10.54 -10.03
C ILE A 35 1.20 -11.28 -10.34
N VAL A 36 0.22 -10.60 -10.92
CA VAL A 36 -1.08 -11.20 -11.24
C VAL A 36 -0.94 -12.35 -12.24
N MET A 37 -0.13 -12.16 -13.28
CA MET A 37 0.11 -13.18 -14.31
C MET A 37 0.82 -14.42 -13.75
N ASP A 38 1.84 -14.26 -12.90
CA ASP A 38 2.54 -15.39 -12.28
C ASP A 38 1.59 -16.20 -11.38
N ILE A 39 0.79 -15.53 -10.54
CA ILE A 39 -0.20 -16.19 -9.69
C ILE A 39 -1.24 -16.93 -10.54
N ALA A 40 -1.81 -16.27 -11.55
CA ALA A 40 -2.80 -16.87 -12.43
C ALA A 40 -2.25 -18.09 -13.20
N PHE A 41 -1.00 -17.97 -13.68
CA PHE A 41 -0.32 -19.08 -14.35
C PHE A 41 -0.12 -20.28 -13.42
N ARG A 42 0.31 -20.07 -12.18
CA ARG A 42 0.43 -21.13 -11.17
C ARG A 42 -0.92 -21.77 -10.84
N CYS A 43 -1.98 -20.97 -10.69
CA CYS A 43 -3.34 -21.48 -10.52
C CYS A 43 -3.75 -22.39 -11.69
N ALA A 44 -3.44 -21.99 -12.92
CA ALA A 44 -3.73 -22.79 -14.11
C ALA A 44 -2.93 -24.09 -14.15
N LEU A 45 -1.63 -24.03 -13.86
CA LEU A 45 -0.79 -25.23 -13.80
C LEU A 45 -1.30 -26.27 -12.79
N LEU A 46 -1.73 -25.79 -11.62
CA LEU A 46 -2.13 -26.66 -10.52
C LEU A 46 -3.56 -27.21 -10.70
N ASN A 47 -4.49 -26.39 -11.16
CA ASN A 47 -5.91 -26.70 -11.01
C ASN A 47 -6.77 -26.48 -12.26
N LYS A 48 -6.19 -26.18 -13.44
CA LYS A 48 -6.99 -25.95 -14.66
C LYS A 48 -7.79 -27.20 -15.09
N SER A 49 -7.24 -28.38 -14.90
CA SER A 49 -7.93 -29.65 -15.20
C SER A 49 -9.18 -29.85 -14.35
N MET A 50 -9.21 -29.27 -13.13
CA MET A 50 -10.32 -29.43 -12.19
C MET A 50 -11.36 -28.31 -12.31
N PHE A 51 -10.91 -27.06 -12.51
CA PHE A 51 -11.75 -25.86 -12.45
C PHE A 51 -11.80 -25.05 -13.75
N GLY A 52 -11.14 -25.53 -14.83
CA GLY A 52 -11.10 -24.82 -16.11
C GLY A 52 -10.56 -23.39 -15.98
N ASP A 53 -11.20 -22.46 -16.67
CA ASP A 53 -10.79 -21.05 -16.67
C ASP A 53 -11.10 -20.30 -15.36
N GLN A 54 -11.82 -20.93 -14.43
CA GLN A 54 -12.10 -20.38 -13.09
C GLN A 54 -11.08 -20.84 -12.04
N CYS A 55 -10.02 -21.54 -12.44
CA CYS A 55 -9.02 -22.10 -11.50
C CYS A 55 -8.42 -21.07 -10.54
N TYR A 56 -8.25 -19.81 -10.97
CA TYR A 56 -7.76 -18.73 -10.13
C TYR A 56 -8.66 -18.40 -8.93
N LYS A 57 -9.98 -18.65 -9.03
CA LYS A 57 -10.94 -18.42 -7.94
C LYS A 57 -10.97 -19.54 -6.90
N TYR A 58 -10.58 -20.74 -7.29
CA TYR A 58 -10.73 -21.94 -6.46
C TYR A 58 -9.39 -22.53 -6.00
N THR A 59 -8.28 -22.04 -6.52
CA THR A 59 -6.96 -22.48 -6.08
C THR A 59 -6.64 -21.93 -4.69
N HIS A 60 -6.34 -22.83 -3.76
CA HIS A 60 -5.87 -22.49 -2.44
C HIS A 60 -4.35 -22.44 -2.41
N GLY A 61 -3.81 -21.53 -1.62
CA GLY A 61 -2.37 -21.41 -1.45
C GLY A 61 -1.98 -20.17 -0.64
N THR A 62 -0.69 -19.99 -0.46
CA THR A 62 -0.11 -18.79 0.16
C THR A 62 0.86 -18.15 -0.83
N VAL A 63 0.74 -16.84 -0.98
CA VAL A 63 1.62 -16.02 -1.81
C VAL A 63 2.32 -15.01 -0.90
N ILE A 64 3.64 -15.00 -0.97
CA ILE A 64 4.48 -14.05 -0.23
C ILE A 64 5.00 -13.02 -1.23
N ILE A 65 4.80 -11.74 -0.94
CA ILE A 65 5.25 -10.62 -1.78
C ILE A 65 6.03 -9.65 -0.90
N ASP A 66 7.29 -9.50 -1.21
CA ASP A 66 8.15 -8.53 -0.56
C ASP A 66 8.00 -7.16 -1.24
N GLU A 67 7.90 -6.08 -0.43
CA GLU A 67 7.78 -4.69 -0.89
C GLU A 67 6.69 -4.50 -1.96
N ILE A 68 5.43 -4.85 -1.62
CA ILE A 68 4.32 -4.80 -2.59
C ILE A 68 4.09 -3.41 -3.18
N ASP A 69 4.48 -2.36 -2.45
CA ASP A 69 4.37 -0.95 -2.84
C ASP A 69 5.43 -0.46 -3.81
N GLU A 70 6.50 -1.24 -4.03
CA GLU A 70 7.63 -0.81 -4.86
C GLU A 70 7.18 -0.41 -6.28
N HIS A 71 7.57 0.79 -6.71
CA HIS A 71 7.18 1.45 -7.96
C HIS A 71 5.67 1.71 -8.16
N LEU A 72 4.81 1.42 -7.18
CA LEU A 72 3.39 1.69 -7.30
C LEU A 72 3.07 3.16 -7.06
N HIS A 73 2.33 3.75 -7.99
CA HIS A 73 1.73 5.07 -7.79
C HIS A 73 0.77 5.03 -6.58
N PRO A 74 0.65 6.09 -5.74
CA PRO A 74 -0.21 6.12 -4.57
C PRO A 74 -1.65 5.65 -4.81
N ALA A 75 -2.24 5.97 -5.96
CA ALA A 75 -3.58 5.52 -6.32
C ALA A 75 -3.69 3.99 -6.50
N LEU A 76 -2.58 3.30 -6.83
CA LEU A 76 -2.52 1.84 -6.90
C LEU A 76 -2.25 1.22 -5.53
N GLN A 77 -1.43 1.87 -4.69
CA GLN A 77 -1.12 1.42 -3.34
C GLN A 77 -2.40 1.21 -2.51
N ILE A 78 -3.36 2.12 -2.61
CA ILE A 78 -4.65 2.04 -1.89
C ILE A 78 -5.51 0.84 -2.35
N ARG A 79 -5.29 0.32 -3.55
CA ARG A 79 -6.18 -0.67 -4.18
C ARG A 79 -5.57 -2.06 -4.33
N VAL A 80 -4.25 -2.18 -4.26
CA VAL A 80 -3.53 -3.39 -4.64
C VAL A 80 -3.94 -4.62 -3.82
N LEU A 81 -4.03 -4.49 -2.50
CA LEU A 81 -4.39 -5.61 -1.62
C LEU A 81 -5.81 -6.09 -1.87
N LYS A 82 -6.76 -5.15 -1.93
CA LYS A 82 -8.15 -5.47 -2.24
C LYS A 82 -8.29 -6.13 -3.61
N ALA A 83 -7.63 -5.62 -4.63
CA ALA A 83 -7.68 -6.18 -5.98
C ALA A 83 -7.12 -7.61 -6.03
N LEU A 84 -6.04 -7.90 -5.31
CA LEU A 84 -5.49 -9.26 -5.21
C LEU A 84 -6.45 -10.21 -4.50
N GLN A 85 -7.02 -9.80 -3.36
CA GLN A 85 -7.97 -10.60 -2.60
C GLN A 85 -9.27 -10.88 -3.39
N ASP A 86 -9.78 -9.88 -4.11
CA ASP A 86 -10.99 -10.03 -4.94
C ASP A 86 -10.74 -10.93 -6.16
N THR A 87 -9.52 -10.89 -6.71
CA THR A 87 -9.14 -11.72 -7.86
C THR A 87 -8.87 -13.16 -7.46
N PHE A 88 -8.20 -13.38 -6.33
CA PHE A 88 -7.76 -14.70 -5.85
C PHE A 88 -8.33 -14.99 -4.45
N PRO A 89 -9.63 -15.20 -4.30
CA PRO A 89 -10.32 -15.20 -3.00
C PRO A 89 -9.96 -16.37 -2.07
N LYS A 90 -9.24 -17.37 -2.57
CA LYS A 90 -8.79 -18.55 -1.80
C LYS A 90 -7.30 -18.57 -1.55
N ILE A 91 -6.59 -17.52 -1.94
CA ILE A 91 -5.17 -17.37 -1.69
C ILE A 91 -4.95 -16.47 -0.46
N GLN A 92 -4.14 -16.94 0.46
CA GLN A 92 -3.60 -16.12 1.54
C GLN A 92 -2.44 -15.27 1.01
N PHE A 93 -2.48 -13.97 1.23
CA PHE A 93 -1.39 -13.05 0.90
C PHE A 93 -0.63 -12.68 2.17
N ILE A 94 0.69 -12.86 2.17
CA ILE A 94 1.62 -12.35 3.18
C ILE A 94 2.49 -11.33 2.45
N VAL A 95 2.37 -10.07 2.82
CA VAL A 95 3.06 -8.98 2.11
C VAL A 95 3.88 -8.13 3.08
N SER A 96 5.05 -7.68 2.65
CA SER A 96 5.76 -6.60 3.33
C SER A 96 5.51 -5.28 2.60
N THR A 97 5.57 -4.17 3.34
CA THR A 97 5.40 -2.83 2.77
C THR A 97 5.99 -1.77 3.70
N HIS A 98 6.51 -0.70 3.11
CA HIS A 98 6.87 0.54 3.77
C HIS A 98 5.89 1.67 3.47
N ALA A 99 4.83 1.43 2.67
CA ALA A 99 3.87 2.45 2.27
C ALA A 99 2.69 2.55 3.25
N PRO A 100 2.52 3.69 3.93
CA PRO A 100 1.38 3.92 4.83
C PRO A 100 0.02 3.74 4.14
N LEU A 101 -0.06 4.09 2.85
CA LEU A 101 -1.28 3.96 2.06
C LEU A 101 -1.70 2.50 1.83
N VAL A 102 -0.74 1.59 1.65
CA VAL A 102 -1.03 0.15 1.58
C VAL A 102 -1.55 -0.34 2.92
N MET A 103 -0.87 0.03 4.01
CA MET A 103 -1.21 -0.41 5.36
C MET A 103 -2.63 0.05 5.75
N SER A 104 -2.96 1.34 5.52
CA SER A 104 -4.26 1.91 5.90
C SER A 104 -5.41 1.47 5.00
N SER A 105 -5.13 0.89 3.83
CA SER A 105 -6.15 0.42 2.89
C SER A 105 -6.70 -0.96 3.22
N LEU A 106 -6.06 -1.72 4.11
CA LEU A 106 -6.47 -3.08 4.45
C LEU A 106 -7.68 -3.07 5.37
N GLU A 107 -8.86 -3.33 4.80
CA GLU A 107 -10.12 -3.39 5.55
C GLU A 107 -10.10 -4.54 6.57
N PRO A 108 -10.49 -4.30 7.82
CA PRO A 108 -10.68 -5.36 8.80
C PRO A 108 -11.75 -6.35 8.29
N ARG A 109 -11.42 -7.64 8.30
CA ARG A 109 -12.35 -8.70 7.92
C ARG A 109 -12.25 -9.82 8.93
N LYS A 110 -13.39 -10.45 9.23
CA LYS A 110 -13.47 -11.57 10.14
C LYS A 110 -13.97 -12.81 9.43
N ASP A 111 -13.50 -13.97 9.87
CA ASP A 111 -14.03 -15.25 9.44
C ASP A 111 -15.39 -15.56 10.12
N GLU A 112 -15.96 -16.70 9.80
CA GLU A 112 -17.24 -17.18 10.38
C GLU A 112 -17.15 -17.42 11.90
N ASN A 113 -15.94 -17.57 12.44
CA ASN A 113 -15.68 -17.79 13.86
C ASN A 113 -15.34 -16.47 14.60
N GLY A 114 -15.31 -15.34 13.88
CA GLY A 114 -15.00 -14.03 14.45
C GLY A 114 -13.51 -13.71 14.55
N ASN A 115 -12.62 -14.56 14.00
CA ASN A 115 -11.18 -14.27 13.96
C ASN A 115 -10.85 -13.27 12.87
N ASP A 116 -9.89 -12.38 13.13
CA ASP A 116 -9.41 -11.43 12.13
C ASP A 116 -8.60 -12.17 11.07
N ILE A 117 -9.00 -11.99 9.80
CA ILE A 117 -8.32 -12.57 8.64
C ILE A 117 -7.45 -11.56 7.89
N ASN A 118 -7.69 -10.27 8.08
CA ASN A 118 -6.86 -9.19 7.59
C ASN A 118 -6.19 -8.51 8.78
N VAL A 119 -4.88 -8.68 8.91
CA VAL A 119 -4.10 -8.15 10.03
C VAL A 119 -2.86 -7.43 9.52
N VAL A 120 -2.45 -6.38 10.21
CA VAL A 120 -1.21 -5.66 9.97
C VAL A 120 -0.31 -5.83 11.17
N TYR A 121 0.93 -6.28 10.95
CA TYR A 121 1.94 -6.41 11.99
C TYR A 121 3.10 -5.44 11.74
N LYS A 122 3.49 -4.72 12.79
CA LYS A 122 4.79 -4.06 12.83
C LYS A 122 5.83 -5.04 13.34
N LEU A 123 6.90 -5.22 12.57
CA LEU A 123 8.05 -5.99 13.00
C LEU A 123 9.10 -5.05 13.60
N GLU A 124 9.63 -5.42 14.75
CA GLU A 124 10.66 -4.65 15.45
C GLU A 124 11.84 -5.57 15.80
N TYR A 125 13.03 -5.00 15.72
CA TYR A 125 14.25 -5.66 16.17
C TYR A 125 14.90 -4.82 17.25
N SER A 126 14.99 -5.36 18.47
CA SER A 126 15.66 -4.72 19.59
C SER A 126 16.36 -5.77 20.46
N ASP A 127 17.51 -5.42 21.01
CA ASP A 127 18.29 -6.27 21.92
C ASP A 127 18.58 -7.69 21.37
N GLY A 128 18.82 -7.80 20.06
CA GLY A 128 19.10 -9.09 19.43
C GLY A 128 17.86 -9.98 19.21
N LYS A 129 16.65 -9.49 19.42
CA LYS A 129 15.40 -10.24 19.26
C LYS A 129 14.43 -9.54 18.32
N TYR A 130 13.71 -10.35 17.54
CA TYR A 130 12.58 -9.92 16.75
C TYR A 130 11.32 -9.98 17.59
N SER A 131 10.50 -8.96 17.49
CA SER A 131 9.16 -8.91 18.05
C SER A 131 8.17 -8.42 17.01
N HIS A 132 6.88 -8.65 17.24
CA HIS A 132 5.82 -8.14 16.37
C HIS A 132 4.72 -7.52 17.23
N LYS A 133 4.06 -6.52 16.68
CA LYS A 133 2.90 -5.88 17.28
C LYS A 133 1.80 -5.74 16.24
N GLU A 134 0.61 -6.19 16.56
CA GLU A 134 -0.55 -5.97 15.72
C GLU A 134 -0.97 -4.50 15.74
N LEU A 135 -1.30 -3.96 14.58
CA LEU A 135 -1.70 -2.58 14.38
C LEU A 135 -3.13 -2.50 13.88
N ASN A 136 -3.92 -1.61 14.47
CA ASN A 136 -5.23 -1.22 13.95
C ASN A 136 -5.12 0.17 13.32
N ILE A 137 -4.89 0.20 12.02
CA ILE A 137 -4.55 1.42 11.28
C ILE A 137 -5.44 1.65 10.05
N TYR A 138 -6.50 0.87 9.88
CA TYR A 138 -7.43 1.02 8.77
C TYR A 138 -8.04 2.43 8.73
N GLY A 139 -7.95 3.07 7.56
CA GLY A 139 -8.49 4.41 7.34
C GLY A 139 -7.71 5.55 8.00
N MET A 140 -6.59 5.28 8.66
CA MET A 140 -5.72 6.34 9.19
C MET A 140 -5.01 7.08 8.06
N ASP A 141 -4.76 8.37 8.28
CA ASP A 141 -3.97 9.17 7.35
C ASP A 141 -2.48 8.79 7.40
N ALA A 142 -1.80 9.00 6.27
CA ALA A 142 -0.40 8.60 6.11
C ALA A 142 0.53 9.28 7.11
N SER A 143 0.30 10.55 7.45
CA SER A 143 1.13 11.30 8.39
C SER A 143 1.07 10.70 9.78
N THR A 144 -0.13 10.35 10.24
CA THR A 144 -0.33 9.68 11.55
C THR A 144 0.38 8.32 11.60
N ILE A 145 0.32 7.54 10.51
CA ILE A 145 1.01 6.24 10.45
C ILE A 145 2.53 6.43 10.52
N ILE A 146 3.07 7.36 9.75
CA ILE A 146 4.52 7.66 9.73
C ILE A 146 4.99 8.08 11.13
N GLU A 147 4.29 9.00 11.78
CA GLU A 147 4.71 9.54 13.07
C GLU A 147 4.51 8.54 14.22
N THR A 148 3.34 7.89 14.28
CA THR A 148 2.97 7.06 15.43
C THR A 148 3.57 5.66 15.35
N TYR A 149 3.55 5.06 14.17
CA TYR A 149 3.91 3.64 14.02
C TYR A 149 5.26 3.43 13.36
N MET A 150 5.70 4.32 12.46
CA MET A 150 7.02 4.21 11.83
C MET A 150 8.09 5.01 12.58
N GLY A 151 7.69 5.90 13.51
CA GLY A 151 8.62 6.66 14.34
C GLY A 151 9.43 7.69 13.54
N GLN A 152 8.93 8.11 12.40
CA GLN A 152 9.58 9.10 11.53
C GLN A 152 8.75 10.39 11.50
N PRO A 153 9.40 11.56 11.39
CA PRO A 153 8.65 12.80 11.18
C PRO A 153 7.96 12.77 9.81
N SER A 154 6.68 13.12 9.77
CA SER A 154 5.91 13.23 8.53
C SER A 154 6.20 14.49 7.73
N ARG A 155 6.91 15.44 8.33
CA ARG A 155 7.30 16.74 7.77
C ARG A 155 8.78 16.97 7.95
N ASP A 156 9.31 17.96 7.23
CA ASP A 156 10.68 18.44 7.47
C ASP A 156 10.91 18.76 8.96
N LEU A 157 12.08 18.36 9.48
CA LEU A 157 12.41 18.48 10.91
C LEU A 157 12.31 19.92 11.41
N LYS A 158 12.66 20.91 10.57
CA LYS A 158 12.58 22.31 10.91
C LYS A 158 11.14 22.79 11.02
N VAL A 159 10.30 22.41 10.03
CA VAL A 159 8.86 22.71 10.05
C VAL A 159 8.17 22.06 11.25
N ASN A 160 8.52 20.83 11.59
CA ASN A 160 8.02 20.17 12.79
C ASN A 160 8.42 20.88 14.08
N THR A 161 9.66 21.37 14.15
CA THR A 161 10.15 22.14 15.31
C THR A 161 9.41 23.47 15.43
N ASP A 162 9.25 24.19 14.31
CA ASP A 162 8.53 25.46 14.25
C ASP A 162 7.06 25.29 14.70
N ILE A 163 6.38 24.24 14.24
CA ILE A 163 5.00 23.92 14.65
C ILE A 163 4.93 23.59 16.15
N LYS A 164 5.85 22.77 16.68
CA LYS A 164 5.89 22.47 18.12
C LYS A 164 6.08 23.73 18.94
N THR A 165 6.98 24.60 18.52
CA THR A 165 7.21 25.89 19.20
C THR A 165 5.97 26.77 19.19
N ILE A 166 5.22 26.81 18.06
CA ILE A 166 3.96 27.56 17.97
C ILE A 166 2.92 26.99 18.94
N LEU A 167 2.78 25.65 19.01
CA LEU A 167 1.84 24.98 19.92
C LEU A 167 2.20 25.28 21.40
N GLU A 168 3.48 25.18 21.76
CA GLU A 168 3.95 25.50 23.12
C GLU A 168 3.69 26.97 23.50
N LEU A 169 3.77 27.91 22.56
CA LEU A 169 3.43 29.31 22.78
C LEU A 169 1.93 29.51 22.99
N ILE A 170 1.10 28.78 22.25
CA ILE A 170 -0.35 28.78 22.44
C ILE A 170 -0.72 28.24 23.83
N ASP A 171 -0.10 27.13 24.25
CA ASP A 171 -0.32 26.55 25.59
C ASP A 171 0.12 27.48 26.73
N LYS A 172 1.10 28.36 26.47
CA LYS A 172 1.55 29.43 27.39
C LYS A 172 0.78 30.73 27.27
N ASP A 173 -0.29 30.76 26.46
CA ASP A 173 -1.14 31.93 26.18
C ASP A 173 -0.41 33.11 25.49
N ASP A 174 0.79 32.86 24.91
CA ASP A 174 1.51 33.84 24.11
C ASP A 174 1.06 33.82 22.63
N ILE A 175 -0.16 34.24 22.43
CA ILE A 175 -0.82 34.23 21.12
C ILE A 175 -0.15 35.19 20.12
N GLN A 176 0.46 36.30 20.60
CA GLN A 176 1.09 37.26 19.70
C GLN A 176 2.35 36.70 19.03
N THR A 177 3.21 36.07 19.83
CA THR A 177 4.42 35.43 19.31
C THR A 177 4.11 34.22 18.43
N ALA A 178 3.11 33.41 18.81
CA ALA A 178 2.63 32.28 18.01
C ALA A 178 2.14 32.74 16.63
N ARG A 179 1.34 33.82 16.55
CA ARG A 179 0.87 34.38 15.26
C ARG A 179 1.99 34.91 14.38
N LYS A 180 3.04 35.49 14.98
CA LYS A 180 4.18 35.98 14.22
C LYS A 180 4.94 34.84 13.57
N LEU A 181 5.25 33.79 14.33
CA LEU A 181 5.94 32.59 13.81
C LEU A 181 5.13 31.86 12.75
N LEU A 182 3.81 31.77 12.93
CA LEU A 182 2.94 31.15 11.93
C LEU A 182 2.96 31.91 10.59
N LYS A 183 2.94 33.25 10.62
CA LYS A 183 3.07 34.07 9.41
C LYS A 183 4.41 33.92 8.72
N GLU A 184 5.51 33.81 9.48
CA GLU A 184 6.84 33.56 8.93
C GLU A 184 6.92 32.19 8.26
N LEU A 185 6.26 31.18 8.82
CA LEU A 185 6.17 29.83 8.24
C LEU A 185 5.37 29.85 6.93
N GLU A 186 4.21 30.52 6.90
CA GLU A 186 3.35 30.67 5.72
C GLU A 186 4.04 31.45 4.57
N GLN A 187 4.91 32.40 4.89
CA GLN A 187 5.67 33.14 3.87
C GLN A 187 6.72 32.26 3.20
N LYS A 188 7.42 31.42 3.96
CA LYS A 188 8.39 30.45 3.42
C LYS A 188 7.76 29.42 2.48
N ASP A 189 6.52 29.02 2.76
CA ASP A 189 5.78 28.04 1.94
C ASP A 189 5.32 28.64 0.58
N ARG A 190 5.25 29.95 0.45
CA ARG A 190 4.88 30.65 -0.79
C ARG A 190 6.05 30.95 -1.71
N GLU A 191 7.29 30.84 -1.23
CA GLU A 191 8.52 31.12 -1.98
C GLU A 191 9.12 29.86 -2.62
N HIS A 192 8.50 28.70 -2.40
CA HIS A 192 8.82 27.38 -3.01
C HIS A 192 7.67 26.86 -3.86
#